data_0a3fab699b1411dc18e8be7d278c8568
#
_entry.id   0a3fab699b1411dc18e8be7d278c8568
#
_cell.length_a   1.000
_cell.length_b   1.000
_cell.length_c   1.000
_cell.angle_alpha   90.00
_cell.angle_beta   90.00
_cell.angle_gamma   90.00
#
_symmetry.space_group_name_H-M   'P 1'
#
loop_
_entity.id
_entity.type
_entity.pdbx_description
1 polymer ?
#
loop_
_entity_poly.entity_id
_entity_poly.type
_entity_poly.pdbx_seq_one_letter_code
_entity_poly.pdbx_strand_id
1 'polypeptide(L)'
;NDDVLAGLELAEQELGIKGIPLEVPEISDSANSIRTLISQGATFIMVPSSEYKDGMLEVAAENPDVKFLYLAEAIDGVDNIMSVAYRENEAAFLGGALAGMMTKTNNVGAVMAVGETLQYRYQFGFSAGVKAVNPDCEIQSAFTNSYTDVGQGSEVAKIMYNKGADFIGTYA
;
A
#
# COMPACT_ATOMS: atom_id res chain seq x y z
N ASN A 1 -5.30 -8.95 4.09
CA ASN A 1 -4.20 -8.72 5.04
C ASN A 1 -3.92 -9.92 5.95
N ASP A 2 -3.75 -11.09 5.35
CA ASP A 2 -3.56 -12.36 6.07
C ASP A 2 -2.29 -12.34 6.95
N ASP A 3 -1.21 -11.69 6.47
CA ASP A 3 0.03 -11.56 7.25
C ASP A 3 -0.14 -10.74 8.53
N VAL A 4 -1.01 -9.72 8.52
CA VAL A 4 -1.30 -8.92 9.72
C VAL A 4 -2.10 -9.74 10.72
N LEU A 5 -3.06 -10.54 10.27
CA LEU A 5 -3.81 -11.45 11.12
C LEU A 5 -2.91 -12.53 11.72
N ALA A 6 -2.05 -13.15 10.90
CA ALA A 6 -1.08 -14.11 11.37
C ALA A 6 -0.10 -13.52 12.41
N GLY A 7 0.33 -12.28 12.19
CA GLY A 7 1.14 -11.53 13.16
C GLY A 7 0.41 -11.27 14.48
N LEU A 8 -0.88 -10.97 14.43
CA LEU A 8 -1.71 -10.78 15.64
C LEU A 8 -1.87 -12.08 16.41
N GLU A 9 -2.17 -13.19 15.72
CA GLU A 9 -2.27 -14.52 16.34
C GLU A 9 -0.96 -14.94 17.01
N LEU A 10 0.17 -14.68 16.35
CA LEU A 10 1.49 -14.96 16.93
C LEU A 10 1.75 -14.11 18.19
N ALA A 11 1.38 -12.84 18.16
CA ALA A 11 1.51 -11.95 19.31
C ALA A 11 0.63 -12.38 20.48
N GLU A 12 -0.59 -12.88 20.22
CA GLU A 12 -1.44 -13.47 21.26
C GLU A 12 -0.76 -14.68 21.93
N GLN A 13 -0.17 -15.57 21.12
CA GLN A 13 0.48 -16.78 21.61
C GLN A 13 1.76 -16.48 22.39
N GLU A 14 2.61 -15.58 21.92
CA GLU A 14 3.92 -15.33 22.49
C GLU A 14 3.92 -14.28 23.59
N LEU A 15 3.05 -13.28 23.49
CA LEU A 15 3.03 -12.12 24.40
C LEU A 15 1.83 -12.15 25.37
N GLY A 16 0.87 -13.04 25.17
CA GLY A 16 -0.33 -13.14 26.00
C GLY A 16 -1.25 -11.93 25.90
N ILE A 17 -1.18 -11.17 24.82
CA ILE A 17 -2.11 -10.08 24.55
C ILE A 17 -3.45 -10.64 24.05
N LYS A 18 -4.50 -9.81 24.05
CA LYS A 18 -5.78 -10.13 23.43
C LYS A 18 -5.91 -9.33 22.15
N GLY A 19 -5.96 -10.00 21.01
CA GLY A 19 -6.24 -9.41 19.70
C GLY A 19 -7.74 -9.18 19.48
N ILE A 20 -8.08 -8.12 18.80
CA ILE A 20 -9.45 -7.81 18.39
C ILE A 20 -9.39 -7.41 16.91
N PRO A 21 -9.39 -8.39 15.98
CA PRO A 21 -9.42 -8.07 14.55
C PRO A 21 -10.79 -7.49 14.17
N LEU A 22 -10.76 -6.42 13.39
CA LEU A 22 -11.98 -5.79 12.85
C LEU A 22 -11.78 -5.54 11.36
N GLU A 23 -12.67 -6.09 10.55
CA GLU A 23 -12.75 -5.81 9.13
C GLU A 23 -13.52 -4.52 8.89
N VAL A 24 -12.98 -3.64 8.05
CA VAL A 24 -13.57 -2.35 7.71
C VAL A 24 -14.05 -2.44 6.25
N PRO A 25 -15.34 -2.64 6.00
CA PRO A 25 -15.86 -2.87 4.64
C PRO A 25 -15.80 -1.62 3.76
N GLU A 26 -15.94 -0.43 4.36
CA GLU A 26 -15.90 0.85 3.64
C GLU A 26 -14.88 1.79 4.28
N ILE A 27 -14.05 2.43 3.45
CA ILE A 27 -12.99 3.34 3.92
C ILE A 27 -13.57 4.48 4.77
N SER A 28 -14.74 5.00 4.39
CA SER A 28 -15.47 6.04 5.11
C SER A 28 -15.81 5.68 6.55
N ASP A 29 -15.88 4.40 6.88
CA ASP A 29 -16.20 3.91 8.22
C ASP A 29 -14.97 3.67 9.10
N SER A 30 -13.78 3.98 8.60
CA SER A 30 -12.52 3.71 9.31
C SER A 30 -12.46 4.36 10.70
N ALA A 31 -12.83 5.64 10.83
CA ALA A 31 -12.86 6.33 12.11
C ALA A 31 -13.83 5.65 13.11
N ASN A 32 -15.04 5.30 12.68
CA ASN A 32 -16.03 4.65 13.52
C ASN A 32 -15.60 3.23 13.93
N SER A 33 -14.95 2.53 13.02
CA SER A 33 -14.39 1.20 13.29
C SER A 33 -13.29 1.26 14.36
N ILE A 34 -12.40 2.24 14.28
CA ILE A 34 -11.37 2.47 15.29
C ILE A 34 -12.00 2.85 16.64
N ARG A 35 -13.00 3.75 16.68
CA ARG A 35 -13.74 4.07 17.92
C ARG A 35 -14.41 2.82 18.52
N THR A 36 -14.91 1.93 17.68
CA THR A 36 -15.48 0.66 18.13
C THR A 36 -14.45 -0.21 18.83
N LEU A 37 -13.24 -0.36 18.28
CA LEU A 37 -12.16 -1.09 18.94
C LEU A 37 -11.80 -0.48 20.29
N ILE A 38 -11.71 0.84 20.39
CA ILE A 38 -11.43 1.56 21.65
C ILE A 38 -12.55 1.29 22.66
N SER A 39 -13.82 1.34 22.23
CA SER A 39 -14.97 1.03 23.11
C SER A 39 -14.96 -0.40 23.64
N GLN A 40 -14.33 -1.34 22.93
CA GLN A 40 -14.10 -2.72 23.34
C GLN A 40 -12.86 -2.90 24.24
N GLY A 41 -12.18 -1.80 24.57
CA GLY A 41 -11.04 -1.78 25.48
C GLY A 41 -9.68 -1.90 24.81
N ALA A 42 -9.58 -1.74 23.50
CA ALA A 42 -8.29 -1.70 22.82
C ALA A 42 -7.50 -0.44 23.22
N THR A 43 -6.28 -0.63 23.65
CA THR A 43 -5.35 0.45 24.05
C THR A 43 -4.20 0.62 23.05
N PHE A 44 -4.09 -0.31 22.11
CA PHE A 44 -3.15 -0.30 20.99
C PHE A 44 -3.88 -0.68 19.72
N ILE A 45 -3.79 0.18 18.70
CA ILE A 45 -4.48 0.01 17.42
C ILE A 45 -3.43 -0.09 16.30
N MET A 46 -3.45 -1.17 15.54
CA MET A 46 -2.66 -1.30 14.32
C MET A 46 -3.52 -0.95 13.10
N VAL A 47 -3.00 -0.07 12.24
CA VAL A 47 -3.65 0.35 10.99
C VAL A 47 -2.72 0.00 9.82
N PRO A 48 -3.03 -1.03 9.04
CA PRO A 48 -2.09 -1.61 8.07
C PRO A 48 -2.21 -1.05 6.65
N SER A 49 -3.00 0.01 6.43
CA SER A 49 -3.23 0.56 5.08
C SER A 49 -3.29 2.07 5.07
N SER A 50 -2.77 2.69 3.99
CA SER A 50 -2.81 4.14 3.74
C SER A 50 -4.23 4.70 3.66
N GLU A 51 -5.18 3.91 3.18
CA GLU A 51 -6.58 4.30 3.00
C GLU A 51 -7.27 4.74 4.30
N TYR A 52 -6.83 4.20 5.45
CA TYR A 52 -7.43 4.48 6.76
C TYR A 52 -6.73 5.62 7.52
N LYS A 53 -5.76 6.29 6.90
CA LYS A 53 -4.95 7.33 7.53
C LYS A 53 -5.77 8.44 8.17
N ASP A 54 -6.69 9.01 7.41
CA ASP A 54 -7.47 10.17 7.86
C ASP A 54 -8.36 9.81 9.06
N GLY A 55 -9.04 8.66 8.99
CA GLY A 55 -9.83 8.16 10.11
C GLY A 55 -8.98 7.84 11.36
N MET A 56 -7.77 7.31 11.16
CA MET A 56 -6.83 7.08 12.25
C MET A 56 -6.36 8.39 12.89
N LEU A 57 -5.98 9.39 12.11
CA LEU A 57 -5.52 10.68 12.60
C LEU A 57 -6.61 11.40 13.42
N GLU A 58 -7.85 11.37 12.93
CA GLU A 58 -9.00 11.93 13.63
C GLU A 58 -9.16 11.28 15.02
N VAL A 59 -9.20 9.94 15.06
CA VAL A 59 -9.44 9.23 16.34
C VAL A 59 -8.23 9.27 17.26
N ALA A 60 -7.01 9.30 16.72
CA ALA A 60 -5.80 9.45 17.54
C ALA A 60 -5.76 10.79 18.27
N ALA A 61 -6.21 11.87 17.62
CA ALA A 61 -6.32 13.20 18.26
C ALA A 61 -7.37 13.23 19.38
N GLU A 62 -8.44 12.46 19.25
CA GLU A 62 -9.49 12.33 20.28
C GLU A 62 -9.06 11.48 21.49
N ASN A 63 -8.07 10.58 21.30
CA ASN A 63 -7.68 9.55 22.26
C ASN A 63 -6.16 9.52 22.51
N PRO A 64 -5.58 10.52 23.18
CA PRO A 64 -4.12 10.64 23.34
C PRO A 64 -3.48 9.49 24.14
N ASP A 65 -4.26 8.80 24.96
CA ASP A 65 -3.80 7.66 25.77
C ASP A 65 -3.75 6.35 24.98
N VAL A 66 -4.47 6.26 23.84
CA VAL A 66 -4.43 5.10 22.95
C VAL A 66 -3.22 5.22 22.03
N LYS A 67 -2.48 4.11 21.86
CA LYS A 67 -1.32 4.05 20.97
C LYS A 67 -1.69 3.46 19.64
N PHE A 68 -1.12 4.05 18.59
CA PHE A 68 -1.37 3.63 17.21
C PHE A 68 -0.07 3.19 16.55
N LEU A 69 -0.15 2.11 15.78
CA LEU A 69 0.90 1.68 14.86
C LEU A 69 0.36 1.77 13.43
N TYR A 70 0.96 2.63 12.63
CA TYR A 70 0.58 2.83 11.24
C TYR A 70 1.63 2.23 10.30
N LEU A 71 1.20 1.32 9.41
CA LEU A 71 2.08 0.56 8.53
C LEU A 71 1.88 0.96 7.05
N ALA A 72 2.25 2.18 6.70
CA ALA A 72 2.18 2.62 5.30
C ALA A 72 3.19 3.73 4.98
N GLU A 73 3.12 4.86 5.67
CA GLU A 73 3.99 6.01 5.43
C GLU A 73 4.39 6.68 6.74
N ALA A 74 5.42 7.51 6.69
CA ALA A 74 5.86 8.24 7.88
C ALA A 74 4.82 9.30 8.29
N ILE A 75 4.52 9.36 9.59
CA ILE A 75 3.74 10.41 10.23
C ILE A 75 4.61 10.99 11.34
N ASP A 76 4.87 12.28 11.28
CA ASP A 76 5.66 12.99 12.25
C ASP A 76 4.80 13.95 13.11
N GLY A 77 5.23 14.20 14.33
CA GLY A 77 4.63 15.21 15.19
C GLY A 77 3.32 14.78 15.87
N VAL A 78 3.02 13.49 15.94
CA VAL A 78 1.85 12.93 16.66
C VAL A 78 2.34 11.93 17.71
N ASP A 79 2.28 12.31 18.98
CA ASP A 79 2.97 11.59 20.08
C ASP A 79 2.45 10.17 20.34
N ASN A 80 1.21 9.88 19.96
CA ASN A 80 0.59 8.59 20.18
C ASN A 80 0.54 7.70 18.92
N ILE A 81 1.19 8.12 17.82
CA ILE A 81 1.32 7.32 16.59
C ILE A 81 2.78 6.98 16.36
N MET A 82 3.08 5.69 16.28
CA MET A 82 4.30 5.17 15.69
C MET A 82 4.01 4.74 14.25
N SER A 83 4.80 5.20 13.29
CA SER A 83 4.63 4.83 11.89
C SER A 83 5.82 4.05 11.35
N VAL A 84 5.55 3.11 10.45
CA VAL A 84 6.54 2.35 9.70
C VAL A 84 6.32 2.63 8.22
N ALA A 85 7.34 3.21 7.58
CA ALA A 85 7.39 3.40 6.14
C ALA A 85 8.38 2.39 5.54
N TYR A 86 7.96 1.75 4.47
CA TYR A 86 8.82 0.85 3.72
C TYR A 86 9.51 1.59 2.58
N ARG A 87 10.54 0.96 1.99
CA ARG A 87 11.25 1.50 0.84
C ARG A 87 10.72 0.89 -0.46
N GLU A 88 9.43 1.11 -0.71
CA GLU A 88 8.71 0.55 -1.86
C GLU A 88 9.35 0.95 -3.19
N ASN A 89 9.90 2.16 -3.25
CA ASN A 89 10.64 2.65 -4.41
C ASN A 89 11.88 1.79 -4.73
N GLU A 90 12.56 1.23 -3.73
CA GLU A 90 13.72 0.36 -3.95
C GLU A 90 13.30 -0.99 -4.52
N ALA A 91 12.23 -1.58 -3.96
CA ALA A 91 11.66 -2.82 -4.49
C ALA A 91 11.14 -2.63 -5.91
N ALA A 92 10.43 -1.53 -6.17
CA ALA A 92 9.94 -1.20 -7.50
C ALA A 92 11.07 -0.93 -8.50
N PHE A 93 12.18 -0.32 -8.05
CA PHE A 93 13.36 -0.13 -8.88
C PHE A 93 13.93 -1.48 -9.38
N LEU A 94 14.05 -2.46 -8.50
CA LEU A 94 14.52 -3.80 -8.89
C LEU A 94 13.57 -4.45 -9.90
N GLY A 95 12.25 -4.34 -9.68
CA GLY A 95 11.24 -4.81 -10.65
C GLY A 95 11.34 -4.11 -11.99
N GLY A 96 11.55 -2.80 -11.99
CA GLY A 96 11.76 -2.00 -13.20
C GLY A 96 13.04 -2.37 -13.93
N ALA A 97 14.15 -2.56 -13.22
CA ALA A 97 15.41 -2.99 -13.82
C ALA A 97 15.26 -4.38 -14.48
N LEU A 98 14.59 -5.31 -13.81
CA LEU A 98 14.29 -6.62 -14.40
C LEU A 98 13.46 -6.49 -15.68
N ALA A 99 12.38 -5.70 -15.65
CA ALA A 99 11.53 -5.45 -16.82
C ALA A 99 12.33 -4.83 -17.98
N GLY A 100 13.16 -3.82 -17.71
CA GLY A 100 13.99 -3.17 -18.71
C GLY A 100 15.04 -4.08 -19.35
N MET A 101 15.58 -5.06 -18.59
CA MET A 101 16.50 -6.07 -19.11
C MET A 101 15.81 -7.18 -19.92
N MET A 102 14.56 -7.53 -19.57
CA MET A 102 13.85 -8.67 -20.14
C MET A 102 12.96 -8.31 -21.31
N THR A 103 12.55 -7.05 -21.47
CA THR A 103 11.66 -6.63 -22.56
C THR A 103 12.29 -6.93 -23.93
N LYS A 104 11.46 -7.40 -24.85
CA LYS A 104 11.80 -7.66 -26.25
C LYS A 104 11.21 -6.61 -27.19
N THR A 105 10.17 -5.92 -26.73
CA THR A 105 9.51 -4.86 -27.52
C THR A 105 10.04 -3.47 -27.20
N ASN A 106 10.92 -3.37 -26.20
CA ASN A 106 11.41 -2.09 -25.67
C ASN A 106 10.27 -1.20 -25.11
N ASN A 107 9.21 -1.82 -24.63
CA ASN A 107 8.01 -1.18 -24.09
C ASN A 107 7.51 -1.97 -22.90
N VAL A 108 7.38 -1.32 -21.75
CA VAL A 108 6.94 -1.95 -20.51
C VAL A 108 5.81 -1.14 -19.88
N GLY A 109 5.02 -1.76 -19.04
CA GLY A 109 3.90 -1.14 -18.36
C GLY A 109 4.00 -1.18 -16.84
N ALA A 110 3.29 -0.26 -16.17
CA ALA A 110 3.08 -0.28 -14.74
C ALA A 110 1.63 0.10 -14.41
N VAL A 111 0.92 -0.80 -13.77
CA VAL A 111 -0.46 -0.60 -13.32
C VAL A 111 -0.44 -0.24 -11.83
N MET A 112 -0.97 0.94 -11.51
CA MET A 112 -1.05 1.51 -10.17
C MET A 112 -2.49 1.50 -9.67
N ALA A 113 -2.70 1.49 -8.35
CA ALA A 113 -4.03 1.58 -7.76
C ALA A 113 -4.56 3.03 -7.78
N VAL A 114 -4.34 3.78 -6.73
CA VAL A 114 -4.87 5.14 -6.54
C VAL A 114 -3.73 6.16 -6.58
N GLY A 115 -3.97 7.36 -7.08
CA GLY A 115 -2.96 8.42 -7.16
C GLY A 115 -2.62 9.01 -5.79
N GLU A 116 -1.79 8.32 -5.01
CA GLU A 116 -1.31 8.73 -3.69
C GLU A 116 0.20 8.52 -3.53
N THR A 117 0.77 9.04 -2.45
CA THR A 117 2.23 9.03 -2.21
C THR A 117 2.85 7.64 -2.33
N LEU A 118 2.22 6.61 -1.78
CA LEU A 118 2.69 5.22 -1.87
C LEU A 118 2.78 4.75 -3.32
N GLN A 119 1.73 4.96 -4.10
CA GLN A 119 1.66 4.53 -5.49
C GLN A 119 2.65 5.30 -6.38
N TYR A 120 2.88 6.58 -6.11
CA TYR A 120 3.92 7.34 -6.80
C TYR A 120 5.33 6.84 -6.48
N ARG A 121 5.60 6.34 -5.26
CA ARG A 121 6.90 5.71 -4.94
C ARG A 121 7.13 4.47 -5.80
N TYR A 122 6.13 3.61 -5.97
CA TYR A 122 6.22 2.47 -6.89
C TYR A 122 6.44 2.91 -8.33
N GLN A 123 5.66 3.86 -8.82
CA GLN A 123 5.73 4.35 -10.19
C GLN A 123 7.12 4.92 -10.52
N PHE A 124 7.63 5.81 -9.68
CA PHE A 124 8.93 6.42 -9.89
C PHE A 124 10.07 5.43 -9.70
N GLY A 125 9.98 4.54 -8.70
CA GLY A 125 10.95 3.47 -8.50
C GLY A 125 11.04 2.56 -9.72
N PHE A 126 9.91 2.04 -10.21
CA PHE A 126 9.85 1.21 -11.40
C PHE A 126 10.45 1.92 -12.63
N SER A 127 10.01 3.15 -12.87
CA SER A 127 10.48 3.94 -14.01
C SER A 127 12.00 4.19 -13.95
N ALA A 128 12.51 4.53 -12.78
CA ALA A 128 13.95 4.71 -12.57
C ALA A 128 14.74 3.42 -12.81
N GLY A 129 14.21 2.28 -12.34
CA GLY A 129 14.82 0.97 -12.58
C GLY A 129 14.89 0.61 -14.05
N VAL A 130 13.79 0.78 -14.80
CA VAL A 130 13.76 0.56 -16.25
C VAL A 130 14.83 1.43 -16.93
N LYS A 131 14.82 2.74 -16.65
CA LYS A 131 15.71 3.71 -17.30
C LYS A 131 17.18 3.51 -16.94
N ALA A 132 17.47 2.96 -15.77
CA ALA A 132 18.86 2.67 -15.37
C ALA A 132 19.54 1.60 -16.24
N VAL A 133 18.77 0.64 -16.76
CA VAL A 133 19.29 -0.48 -17.55
C VAL A 133 18.93 -0.38 -19.03
N ASN A 134 17.87 0.32 -19.38
CA ASN A 134 17.36 0.49 -20.72
C ASN A 134 16.83 1.93 -20.90
N PRO A 135 17.70 2.92 -21.16
CA PRO A 135 17.31 4.33 -21.25
C PRO A 135 16.27 4.64 -22.31
N ASP A 136 16.26 3.89 -23.42
CA ASP A 136 15.38 4.10 -24.56
C ASP A 136 14.03 3.36 -24.43
N CYS A 137 13.86 2.53 -23.40
CA CYS A 137 12.63 1.78 -23.19
C CYS A 137 11.44 2.72 -22.95
N GLU A 138 10.35 2.49 -23.69
CA GLU A 138 9.07 3.16 -23.44
C GLU A 138 8.43 2.63 -22.16
N ILE A 139 7.88 3.52 -21.35
CA ILE A 139 7.21 3.16 -20.10
C ILE A 139 5.78 3.69 -20.14
N GLN A 140 4.81 2.78 -20.12
CA GLN A 140 3.40 3.10 -19.94
C GLN A 140 3.06 3.03 -18.47
N SER A 141 2.27 3.99 -17.95
CA SER A 141 1.81 3.96 -16.56
C SER A 141 0.37 4.45 -16.48
N ALA A 142 -0.45 3.77 -15.69
CA ALA A 142 -1.84 4.17 -15.48
C ALA A 142 -2.34 3.75 -14.11
N PHE A 143 -3.29 4.53 -13.57
CA PHE A 143 -3.98 4.27 -12.31
C PHE A 143 -5.35 3.66 -12.58
N THR A 144 -5.70 2.64 -11.78
CA THR A 144 -7.04 2.02 -11.80
C THR A 144 -8.05 2.80 -10.96
N ASN A 145 -7.58 3.69 -10.08
CA ASN A 145 -8.37 4.39 -9.06
C ASN A 145 -9.12 3.43 -8.11
N SER A 146 -8.64 2.20 -7.97
CA SER A 146 -9.20 1.18 -7.08
C SER A 146 -8.12 0.20 -6.66
N TYR A 147 -8.21 -0.30 -5.42
CA TYR A 147 -7.41 -1.41 -4.90
C TYR A 147 -8.09 -2.77 -5.10
N THR A 148 -9.36 -2.79 -5.49
CA THR A 148 -10.18 -4.01 -5.49
C THR A 148 -10.88 -4.31 -6.82
N ASP A 149 -10.90 -3.36 -7.77
CA ASP A 149 -11.53 -3.56 -9.07
C ASP A 149 -10.63 -4.34 -10.03
N VAL A 150 -10.73 -5.67 -9.96
CA VAL A 150 -10.00 -6.61 -10.83
C VAL A 150 -10.34 -6.39 -12.32
N GLY A 151 -11.57 -6.00 -12.62
CA GLY A 151 -12.02 -5.71 -14.00
C GLY A 151 -11.23 -4.55 -14.59
N GLN A 152 -11.15 -3.45 -13.86
CA GLN A 152 -10.43 -2.27 -14.29
C GLN A 152 -8.92 -2.52 -14.40
N GLY A 153 -8.33 -3.25 -13.46
CA GLY A 153 -6.93 -3.67 -13.55
C GLY A 153 -6.63 -4.48 -14.81
N SER A 154 -7.51 -5.43 -15.14
CA SER A 154 -7.42 -6.23 -16.36
C SER A 154 -7.51 -5.39 -17.65
N GLU A 155 -8.44 -4.44 -17.70
CA GLU A 155 -8.61 -3.57 -18.87
C GLU A 155 -7.39 -2.65 -19.08
N VAL A 156 -6.86 -2.05 -18.02
CA VAL A 156 -5.66 -1.22 -18.10
C VAL A 156 -4.47 -2.03 -18.60
N ALA A 157 -4.26 -3.24 -18.08
CA ALA A 157 -3.18 -4.12 -18.53
C ALA A 157 -3.34 -4.51 -20.01
N LYS A 158 -4.55 -4.88 -20.46
CA LYS A 158 -4.83 -5.18 -21.87
C LYS A 158 -4.52 -4.00 -22.79
N ILE A 159 -4.87 -2.78 -22.38
CA ILE A 159 -4.54 -1.57 -23.15
C ILE A 159 -3.03 -1.44 -23.31
N MET A 160 -2.25 -1.66 -22.25
CA MET A 160 -0.78 -1.60 -22.32
C MET A 160 -0.20 -2.67 -23.24
N TYR A 161 -0.67 -3.92 -23.16
CA TYR A 161 -0.28 -4.99 -24.08
C TYR A 161 -0.62 -4.66 -25.54
N ASN A 162 -1.82 -4.13 -25.80
CA ASN A 162 -2.22 -3.72 -27.15
C ASN A 162 -1.38 -2.56 -27.71
N LYS A 163 -0.76 -1.75 -26.84
CA LYS A 163 0.19 -0.70 -27.20
C LYS A 163 1.64 -1.18 -27.27
N GLY A 164 1.87 -2.49 -27.16
CA GLY A 164 3.16 -3.11 -27.38
C GLY A 164 3.98 -3.41 -26.13
N ALA A 165 3.47 -3.16 -24.93
CA ALA A 165 4.15 -3.62 -23.71
C ALA A 165 4.22 -5.14 -23.68
N ASP A 166 5.35 -5.71 -23.34
CA ASP A 166 5.54 -7.16 -23.17
C ASP A 166 5.84 -7.56 -21.72
N PHE A 167 6.01 -6.57 -20.85
CA PHE A 167 6.18 -6.73 -19.42
C PHE A 167 5.33 -5.70 -18.68
N ILE A 168 4.57 -6.13 -17.68
CA ILE A 168 3.76 -5.23 -16.85
C ILE A 168 4.02 -5.52 -15.38
N GLY A 169 4.47 -4.50 -14.64
CA GLY A 169 4.49 -4.49 -13.19
C GLY A 169 3.12 -4.07 -12.64
N THR A 170 2.62 -4.79 -11.63
CA THR A 170 1.35 -4.45 -10.97
C THR A 170 1.60 -4.06 -9.53
N TYR A 171 1.03 -2.94 -9.12
CA TYR A 171 1.14 -2.32 -7.80
C TYR A 171 -0.26 -1.94 -7.25
N ALA A 172 -1.30 -2.58 -7.81
CA ALA A 172 -2.70 -2.38 -7.46
C ALA A 172 -3.28 -3.66 -6.85
#